data_50d6674166616b0a9bd19757edac08d5
#
_entry.id   50d6674166616b0a9bd19757edac08d5
#
_cell.length_a   1.000
_cell.length_b   1.000
_cell.length_c   1.000
_cell.angle_alpha   90.00
_cell.angle_beta   90.00
_cell.angle_gamma   90.00
#
_symmetry.space_group_name_H-M   'P 1'
#
loop_
_entity.id
_entity.type
_entity.pdbx_description
1 polymer ?
#
loop_
_entity_poly.entity_id
_entity_poly.type
_entity_poly.pdbx_seq_one_letter_code
_entity_poly.pdbx_strand_id
1 'polypeptide(L)'
;MDYDRLAEELKRTVSRLPAKSQYWIGLAGAPGSGKSTVAAALQEQLGESLTVLPMDGYHYPRRELDAMSDPENAHARRGAPFTFDAGRLVADLLAARERGTGSFPDFDHGVGDPVEDAIALTNERPQIVLVEGNYLLLDGNPWCRLRESVFDETWFLDVPIAECNRR
;
A
#
# COMPACT_ATOMS: atom_id res chain seq x y z
N MET A 1 -4.80 15.06 12.40
CA MET A 1 -3.86 13.97 12.80
C MET A 1 -2.54 14.63 13.14
N ASP A 2 -1.92 14.23 14.24
CA ASP A 2 -0.61 14.73 14.67
C ASP A 2 0.48 13.82 14.09
N TYR A 3 1.03 14.24 12.94
CA TYR A 3 2.05 13.45 12.23
C TYR A 3 3.38 13.40 12.98
N ASP A 4 3.73 14.44 13.74
CA ASP A 4 4.98 14.48 14.50
C ASP A 4 4.96 13.45 15.62
N ARG A 5 3.86 13.37 16.33
CA ARG A 5 3.68 12.35 17.37
C ARG A 5 3.72 10.93 16.78
N LEU A 6 3.03 10.72 15.66
CA LEU A 6 2.99 9.42 14.99
C LEU A 6 4.39 8.99 14.51
N ALA A 7 5.14 9.90 13.89
CA ALA A 7 6.50 9.65 13.46
C ALA A 7 7.44 9.32 14.62
N GLU A 8 7.31 10.01 15.76
CA GLU A 8 8.09 9.71 16.96
C GLU A 8 7.78 8.33 17.55
N GLU A 9 6.53 7.89 17.52
CA GLU A 9 6.14 6.53 17.91
C GLU A 9 6.77 5.48 16.97
N LEU A 10 6.76 5.73 15.66
CA LEU A 10 7.39 4.84 14.67
C LEU A 10 8.92 4.80 14.80
N LYS A 11 9.58 5.94 15.05
CA LYS A 11 11.03 5.97 15.32
C LYS A 11 11.40 5.13 16.53
N ARG A 12 10.59 5.18 17.59
CA ARG A 12 10.76 4.32 18.77
C ARG A 12 10.57 2.84 18.43
N THR A 13 9.60 2.52 17.57
CA THR A 13 9.40 1.15 17.06
C THR A 13 10.65 0.69 16.34
N VAL A 14 11.14 1.45 15.34
CA VAL A 14 12.36 1.11 14.58
C VAL A 14 13.57 0.91 15.50
N SER A 15 13.74 1.78 16.52
CA SER A 15 14.88 1.69 17.44
C SER A 15 14.91 0.43 18.29
N ARG A 16 13.78 -0.27 18.41
CA ARG A 16 13.62 -1.52 19.17
C ARG A 16 13.67 -2.76 18.29
N LEU A 17 13.59 -2.58 16.97
CA LEU A 17 13.65 -3.71 16.04
C LEU A 17 15.04 -4.34 16.05
N PRO A 18 15.13 -5.68 15.94
CA PRO A 18 16.39 -6.35 15.66
C PRO A 18 17.00 -5.86 14.33
N ALA A 19 18.30 -6.05 14.19
CA ALA A 19 19.00 -5.73 12.94
C ALA A 19 18.32 -6.45 11.75
N LYS A 20 18.15 -5.73 10.65
CA LYS A 20 17.54 -6.25 9.41
C LYS A 20 16.08 -6.68 9.54
N SER A 21 15.38 -6.29 10.59
CA SER A 21 13.94 -6.58 10.74
C SER A 21 13.07 -5.46 10.22
N GLN A 22 11.83 -5.80 9.95
CA GLN A 22 10.81 -4.90 9.41
C GLN A 22 9.54 -4.97 10.24
N TYR A 23 8.89 -3.83 10.44
CA TYR A 23 7.57 -3.74 11.04
C TYR A 23 6.57 -3.29 9.97
N TRP A 24 5.59 -4.11 9.69
CA TRP A 24 4.68 -3.94 8.56
C TRP A 24 3.33 -3.36 8.99
N ILE A 25 2.95 -2.25 8.37
CA ILE A 25 1.71 -1.54 8.66
C ILE A 25 0.85 -1.48 7.40
N GLY A 26 -0.40 -1.89 7.52
CA GLY A 26 -1.41 -1.73 6.48
C GLY A 26 -2.25 -0.48 6.72
N LEU A 27 -2.12 0.54 5.88
CA LEU A 27 -2.89 1.79 5.93
C LEU A 27 -4.04 1.75 4.93
N ALA A 28 -5.25 1.57 5.42
CA ALA A 28 -6.46 1.55 4.60
C ALA A 28 -7.32 2.79 4.78
N GLY A 29 -8.18 3.05 3.81
CA GLY A 29 -9.16 4.15 3.83
C GLY A 29 -9.75 4.40 2.46
N ALA A 30 -10.86 5.11 2.37
CA ALA A 30 -11.52 5.43 1.11
C ALA A 30 -10.61 6.25 0.16
N PRO A 31 -10.86 6.22 -1.16
CA PRO A 31 -10.26 7.18 -2.08
C PRO A 31 -10.48 8.62 -1.56
N GLY A 32 -9.45 9.47 -1.62
CA GLY A 32 -9.54 10.85 -1.11
C GLY A 32 -9.48 10.99 0.43
N SER A 33 -9.30 9.90 1.20
CA SER A 33 -9.18 9.98 2.68
C SER A 33 -7.86 10.58 3.15
N GLY A 34 -6.84 10.68 2.27
CA GLY A 34 -5.54 11.26 2.60
C GLY A 34 -4.46 10.24 2.98
N LYS A 35 -4.61 8.96 2.60
CA LYS A 35 -3.58 7.92 2.85
C LYS A 35 -2.20 8.32 2.34
N SER A 36 -2.11 8.73 1.08
CA SER A 36 -0.84 9.15 0.47
C SER A 36 -0.27 10.43 1.12
N THR A 37 -1.13 11.30 1.67
CA THR A 37 -0.68 12.47 2.48
C THR A 37 -0.04 12.01 3.78
N VAL A 38 -0.65 11.02 4.45
CA VAL A 38 -0.06 10.41 5.67
C VAL A 38 1.28 9.76 5.33
N ALA A 39 1.31 8.94 4.27
CA ALA A 39 2.52 8.25 3.83
C ALA A 39 3.65 9.25 3.51
N ALA A 40 3.35 10.32 2.77
CA ALA A 40 4.34 11.36 2.43
C ALA A 40 4.86 12.10 3.67
N ALA A 41 3.98 12.49 4.59
CA ALA A 41 4.40 13.16 5.84
C ALA A 41 5.29 12.26 6.71
N LEU A 42 4.98 10.97 6.79
CA LEU A 42 5.81 10.00 7.50
C LEU A 42 7.14 9.76 6.78
N GLN A 43 7.14 9.69 5.44
CA GLN A 43 8.36 9.53 4.65
C GLN A 43 9.33 10.70 4.85
N GLU A 44 8.81 11.92 4.92
CA GLU A 44 9.63 13.11 5.20
C GLU A 44 10.33 13.03 6.56
N GLN A 45 9.66 12.47 7.57
CA GLN A 45 10.17 12.42 8.93
C GLN A 45 11.02 11.19 9.26
N LEU A 46 10.73 10.03 8.65
CA LEU A 46 11.44 8.78 8.89
C LEU A 46 12.54 8.51 7.86
N GLY A 47 12.50 9.15 6.70
CA GLY A 47 13.48 8.99 5.64
C GLY A 47 13.69 7.52 5.25
N GLU A 48 14.92 7.05 5.28
CA GLU A 48 15.30 5.68 4.92
C GLU A 48 14.80 4.60 5.90
N SER A 49 14.22 4.99 7.03
CA SER A 49 13.60 4.05 7.98
C SER A 49 12.15 3.71 7.64
N LEU A 50 11.64 4.22 6.53
CA LEU A 50 10.31 3.93 6.00
C LEU A 50 10.39 3.54 4.53
N THR A 51 9.75 2.45 4.15
CA THR A 51 9.43 2.12 2.75
C THR A 51 7.92 2.14 2.58
N VAL A 52 7.43 2.92 1.62
CA VAL A 52 6.00 3.00 1.28
C VAL A 52 5.73 2.13 0.06
N LEU A 53 4.74 1.25 0.16
CA LEU A 53 4.30 0.36 -0.91
C LEU A 53 2.83 0.67 -1.26
N PRO A 54 2.56 1.39 -2.35
CA PRO A 54 1.19 1.70 -2.75
C PRO A 54 0.51 0.49 -3.42
N MET A 55 -0.72 0.20 -3.00
CA MET A 55 -1.56 -0.80 -3.65
C MET A 55 -1.86 -0.41 -5.11
N ASP A 56 -1.83 0.86 -5.44
CA ASP A 56 -2.20 1.37 -6.77
C ASP A 56 -1.30 0.84 -7.88
N GLY A 57 -0.05 0.46 -7.59
CA GLY A 57 0.82 -0.23 -8.53
C GLY A 57 0.28 -1.59 -9.01
N TYR A 58 -0.74 -2.12 -8.36
CA TYR A 58 -1.38 -3.39 -8.72
C TYR A 58 -2.71 -3.23 -9.48
N HIS A 59 -3.00 -2.03 -10.00
CA HIS A 59 -4.05 -1.90 -11.00
C HIS A 59 -3.73 -2.75 -12.22
N TYR A 60 -4.74 -3.38 -12.82
CA TYR A 60 -4.57 -3.93 -14.16
C TYR A 60 -4.24 -2.81 -15.16
N PRO A 61 -3.21 -2.97 -16.01
CA PRO A 61 -2.93 -2.03 -17.07
C PRO A 61 -4.11 -1.96 -18.05
N ARG A 62 -4.27 -0.83 -18.74
CA ARG A 62 -5.40 -0.60 -19.66
C ARG A 62 -5.59 -1.73 -20.66
N ARG A 63 -4.50 -2.26 -21.22
CA ARG A 63 -4.52 -3.41 -22.15
C ARG A 63 -5.21 -4.66 -21.59
N GLU A 64 -5.12 -4.87 -20.26
CA GLU A 64 -5.75 -6.00 -19.60
C GLU A 64 -7.23 -5.72 -19.33
N LEU A 65 -7.59 -4.47 -19.02
CA LEU A 65 -9.00 -4.04 -18.95
C LEU A 65 -9.70 -4.20 -20.30
N ASP A 66 -9.00 -3.90 -21.43
CA ASP A 66 -9.49 -4.09 -22.78
C ASP A 66 -9.78 -5.57 -23.10
N ALA A 67 -9.08 -6.48 -22.46
CA ALA A 67 -9.23 -7.93 -22.65
C ALA A 67 -10.27 -8.58 -21.71
N MET A 68 -10.87 -7.83 -20.77
CA MET A 68 -11.89 -8.36 -19.88
C MET A 68 -13.21 -8.62 -20.62
N SER A 69 -14.07 -9.42 -20.03
CA SER A 69 -15.38 -9.79 -20.60
C SER A 69 -16.32 -8.59 -20.83
N ASP A 70 -16.16 -7.52 -20.08
CA ASP A 70 -16.88 -6.25 -20.20
C ASP A 70 -15.89 -5.09 -20.05
N PRO A 71 -15.14 -4.75 -21.13
CA PRO A 71 -14.11 -3.71 -21.09
C PRO A 71 -14.68 -2.33 -20.74
N GLU A 72 -15.85 -1.98 -21.27
CA GLU A 72 -16.50 -0.68 -21.02
C GLU A 72 -16.76 -0.48 -19.52
N ASN A 73 -17.35 -1.47 -18.86
CA ASN A 73 -17.58 -1.45 -17.41
C ASN A 73 -16.26 -1.47 -16.63
N ALA A 74 -15.24 -2.21 -17.09
CA ALA A 74 -13.95 -2.27 -16.45
C ALA A 74 -13.24 -0.90 -16.44
N HIS A 75 -13.25 -0.19 -17.56
CA HIS A 75 -12.73 1.17 -17.65
C HIS A 75 -13.58 2.18 -16.86
N ALA A 76 -14.90 2.13 -16.96
CA ALA A 76 -15.80 3.04 -16.25
C ALA A 76 -15.68 2.90 -14.72
N ARG A 77 -15.35 1.70 -14.23
CA ARG A 77 -15.20 1.39 -12.81
C ARG A 77 -13.74 1.14 -12.40
N ARG A 78 -12.78 1.66 -13.15
CA ARG A 78 -11.38 1.53 -12.79
C ARG A 78 -11.13 2.11 -11.38
N GLY A 79 -10.51 1.33 -10.52
CA GLY A 79 -10.39 1.60 -9.09
C GLY A 79 -11.33 0.75 -8.22
N ALA A 80 -12.28 0.01 -8.82
CA ALA A 80 -13.04 -1.01 -8.09
C ALA A 80 -12.17 -2.25 -7.78
N PRO A 81 -12.49 -3.06 -6.75
CA PRO A 81 -11.63 -4.19 -6.34
C PRO A 81 -11.27 -5.16 -7.45
N PHE A 82 -12.17 -5.40 -8.41
CA PHE A 82 -11.96 -6.34 -9.52
C PHE A 82 -11.01 -5.80 -10.61
N THR A 83 -10.63 -4.52 -10.55
CA THR A 83 -9.67 -3.90 -11.48
C THR A 83 -8.24 -3.89 -10.95
N PHE A 84 -7.99 -4.62 -9.85
CA PHE A 84 -6.67 -4.83 -9.26
C PHE A 84 -6.27 -6.30 -9.35
N ASP A 85 -5.00 -6.55 -9.56
CA ASP A 85 -4.40 -7.88 -9.39
C ASP A 85 -4.16 -8.16 -7.90
N ALA A 86 -5.24 -8.43 -7.19
CA ALA A 86 -5.21 -8.73 -5.76
C ALA A 86 -4.39 -9.99 -5.44
N GLY A 87 -4.41 -10.97 -6.35
CA GLY A 87 -3.65 -12.21 -6.20
C GLY A 87 -2.16 -11.95 -6.19
N ARG A 88 -1.68 -11.16 -7.15
CA ARG A 88 -0.28 -10.75 -7.25
C ARG A 88 0.14 -9.89 -6.07
N LEU A 89 -0.65 -8.87 -5.70
CA LEU A 89 -0.36 -8.03 -4.52
C LEU A 89 -0.12 -8.89 -3.27
N VAL A 90 -1.04 -9.79 -2.97
CA VAL A 90 -0.93 -10.64 -1.79
C VAL A 90 0.28 -11.58 -1.86
N ALA A 91 0.55 -12.16 -3.03
CA ALA A 91 1.69 -13.05 -3.23
C ALA A 91 3.03 -12.30 -3.06
N ASP A 92 3.16 -11.11 -3.66
CA ASP A 92 4.37 -10.29 -3.58
C ASP A 92 4.64 -9.83 -2.13
N LEU A 93 3.61 -9.36 -1.41
CA LEU A 93 3.75 -8.92 -0.02
C LEU A 93 4.09 -10.07 0.93
N LEU A 94 3.48 -11.25 0.77
CA LEU A 94 3.82 -12.44 1.54
C LEU A 94 5.26 -12.89 1.30
N ALA A 95 5.67 -12.93 0.04
CA ALA A 95 7.03 -13.30 -0.34
C ALA A 95 8.08 -12.30 0.19
N ALA A 96 7.77 -11.01 0.17
CA ALA A 96 8.64 -9.97 0.69
C ALA A 96 8.69 -10.00 2.22
N ARG A 97 7.58 -10.26 2.89
CA ARG A 97 7.54 -10.45 4.35
C ARG A 97 8.45 -11.60 4.81
N GLU A 98 8.46 -12.70 4.07
CA GLU A 98 9.29 -13.86 4.36
C GLU A 98 10.78 -13.58 4.09
N ARG A 99 11.10 -12.95 2.94
CA ARG A 99 12.48 -12.73 2.50
C ARG A 99 13.12 -11.47 3.09
N GLY A 100 12.32 -10.51 3.53
CA GLY A 100 12.78 -9.17 3.93
C GLY A 100 13.17 -8.28 2.76
N THR A 101 13.01 -8.73 1.52
CA THR A 101 13.35 -7.98 0.30
C THR A 101 12.33 -8.22 -0.80
N GLY A 102 12.19 -7.26 -1.72
CA GLY A 102 11.29 -7.38 -2.86
C GLY A 102 11.41 -6.22 -3.83
N SER A 103 10.79 -6.36 -4.99
CA SER A 103 10.58 -5.30 -5.96
C SER A 103 9.09 -5.16 -6.23
N PHE A 104 8.60 -3.94 -6.26
CA PHE A 104 7.16 -3.65 -6.30
C PHE A 104 6.85 -2.64 -7.39
N PRO A 105 5.68 -2.76 -8.03
CA PRO A 105 5.21 -1.76 -8.97
C PRO A 105 4.75 -0.48 -8.24
N ASP A 106 4.82 0.63 -8.96
CA ASP A 106 4.17 1.89 -8.60
C ASP A 106 3.17 2.26 -9.69
N PHE A 107 2.35 3.28 -9.48
CA PHE A 107 1.37 3.74 -10.44
C PHE A 107 1.77 5.11 -11.02
N ASP A 108 2.01 5.16 -12.32
CA ASP A 108 2.27 6.42 -13.01
C ASP A 108 0.95 7.13 -13.35
N HIS A 109 0.60 8.15 -12.58
CA HIS A 109 -0.60 8.96 -12.80
C HIS A 109 -0.59 9.77 -14.11
N GLY A 110 0.59 10.04 -14.67
CA GLY A 110 0.74 10.74 -15.94
C GLY A 110 0.40 9.85 -17.13
N VAL A 111 0.83 8.60 -17.09
CA VAL A 111 0.53 7.58 -18.10
C VAL A 111 -0.81 6.89 -17.78
N GLY A 112 -1.13 6.73 -16.51
CA GLY A 112 -2.33 6.07 -16.02
C GLY A 112 -2.23 4.54 -16.05
N ASP A 113 -1.03 3.99 -15.91
CA ASP A 113 -0.76 2.56 -15.84
C ASP A 113 0.35 2.24 -14.80
N PRO A 114 0.41 0.99 -14.31
CA PRO A 114 1.48 0.55 -13.42
C PRO A 114 2.86 0.58 -14.10
N VAL A 115 3.88 0.88 -13.30
CA VAL A 115 5.31 0.79 -13.66
C VAL A 115 5.93 -0.30 -12.82
N GLU A 116 6.44 -1.34 -13.48
CA GLU A 116 7.07 -2.47 -12.81
C GLU A 116 8.42 -2.09 -12.19
N ASP A 117 8.80 -2.81 -11.12
CA ASP A 117 10.10 -2.70 -10.45
C ASP A 117 10.47 -1.27 -10.00
N ALA A 118 9.46 -0.45 -9.71
CA ALA A 118 9.64 0.96 -9.36
C ALA A 118 10.10 1.17 -7.91
N ILE A 119 9.77 0.25 -7.00
CA ILE A 119 10.07 0.37 -5.57
C ILE A 119 10.85 -0.87 -5.11
N ALA A 120 12.06 -0.67 -4.60
CA ALA A 120 12.87 -1.71 -4.02
C ALA A 120 12.73 -1.72 -2.49
N LEU A 121 12.38 -2.89 -1.92
CA LEU A 121 12.45 -3.15 -0.50
C LEU A 121 13.74 -3.90 -0.19
N THR A 122 14.52 -3.39 0.76
CA THR A 122 15.76 -4.01 1.24
C THR A 122 15.65 -4.36 2.71
N ASN A 123 16.57 -5.18 3.23
CA ASN A 123 16.68 -5.50 4.66
C ASN A 123 18.04 -5.10 5.25
N GLU A 124 18.64 -4.06 4.71
CA GLU A 124 19.97 -3.60 5.18
C GLU A 124 19.92 -2.99 6.57
N ARG A 125 18.77 -2.44 6.96
CA ARG A 125 18.51 -1.80 8.24
C ARG A 125 17.13 -2.13 8.79
N PRO A 126 16.88 -1.93 10.10
CA PRO A 126 15.52 -1.96 10.65
C PRO A 126 14.68 -0.85 10.04
N GLN A 127 13.44 -1.16 9.66
CA GLN A 127 12.56 -0.19 9.03
C GLN A 127 11.06 -0.50 9.22
N ILE A 128 10.23 0.50 8.98
CA ILE A 128 8.80 0.34 8.78
C ILE A 128 8.54 0.07 7.29
N VAL A 129 7.66 -0.88 7.01
CA VAL A 129 7.06 -1.06 5.68
C VAL A 129 5.60 -0.65 5.77
N LEU A 130 5.24 0.46 5.13
CA LEU A 130 3.88 0.99 5.10
C LEU A 130 3.24 0.64 3.76
N VAL A 131 2.31 -0.31 3.77
CA VAL A 131 1.48 -0.61 2.61
C VAL A 131 0.23 0.26 2.67
N GLU A 132 -0.03 1.06 1.64
CA GLU A 132 -1.22 1.91 1.62
C GLU A 132 -2.17 1.54 0.49
N GLY A 133 -3.49 1.57 0.75
CA GLY A 133 -4.48 1.24 -0.26
C GLY A 133 -5.92 1.19 0.23
N ASN A 134 -6.86 1.14 -0.73
CA ASN A 134 -8.28 1.19 -0.40
C ASN A 134 -8.82 -0.14 0.15
N TYR A 135 -8.25 -1.28 -0.28
CA TYR A 135 -8.85 -2.61 -0.07
C TYR A 135 -8.04 -3.55 0.82
N LEU A 136 -6.98 -3.06 1.46
CA LEU A 136 -6.06 -3.86 2.27
C LEU A 136 -6.71 -4.60 3.45
N LEU A 137 -7.86 -4.12 3.91
CA LEU A 137 -8.58 -4.69 5.06
C LEU A 137 -9.90 -5.40 4.67
N LEU A 138 -10.11 -5.69 3.39
CA LEU A 138 -11.28 -6.48 2.97
C LEU A 138 -11.21 -7.91 3.51
N ASP A 139 -12.37 -8.45 3.91
CA ASP A 139 -12.50 -9.81 4.47
C ASP A 139 -12.50 -10.91 3.41
N GLY A 140 -12.74 -10.56 2.14
CA GLY A 140 -12.78 -11.53 1.04
C GLY A 140 -11.38 -11.98 0.59
N ASN A 141 -11.29 -13.22 0.08
CA ASN A 141 -10.07 -13.70 -0.58
C ASN A 141 -9.78 -12.89 -1.85
N PRO A 142 -8.49 -12.60 -2.14
CA PRO A 142 -7.29 -12.95 -1.37
C PRO A 142 -6.92 -11.93 -0.27
N TRP A 143 -7.65 -10.82 -0.14
CA TRP A 143 -7.32 -9.65 0.69
C TRP A 143 -7.17 -9.98 2.18
N CYS A 144 -8.03 -10.88 2.73
CA CYS A 144 -8.00 -11.26 4.15
C CYS A 144 -6.62 -11.76 4.60
N ARG A 145 -5.86 -12.39 3.70
CA ARG A 145 -4.51 -12.91 3.98
C ARG A 145 -3.51 -11.81 4.36
N LEU A 146 -3.72 -10.58 3.92
CA LEU A 146 -2.85 -9.45 4.27
C LEU A 146 -2.89 -9.18 5.78
N ARG A 147 -4.08 -9.09 6.35
CA ARG A 147 -4.27 -8.89 7.79
C ARG A 147 -3.80 -10.09 8.60
N GLU A 148 -3.99 -11.29 8.08
CA GLU A 148 -3.66 -12.53 8.78
C GLU A 148 -2.16 -12.85 8.79
N SER A 149 -1.40 -12.43 7.76
CA SER A 149 -0.05 -12.95 7.53
C SER A 149 1.00 -11.92 7.10
N VAL A 150 0.61 -10.68 6.82
CA VAL A 150 1.55 -9.64 6.36
C VAL A 150 1.72 -8.54 7.40
N PHE A 151 0.63 -7.97 7.91
CA PHE A 151 0.68 -6.79 8.74
C PHE A 151 0.88 -7.13 10.22
N ASP A 152 1.81 -6.41 10.88
CA ASP A 152 1.96 -6.40 12.34
C ASP A 152 0.91 -5.47 12.96
N GLU A 153 0.51 -4.42 12.22
CA GLU A 153 -0.47 -3.42 12.63
C GLU A 153 -1.30 -2.94 11.44
N THR A 154 -2.53 -2.55 11.68
CA THR A 154 -3.41 -2.00 10.65
C THR A 154 -4.02 -0.68 11.09
N TRP A 155 -4.03 0.29 10.18
CA TRP A 155 -4.62 1.60 10.38
C TRP A 155 -5.75 1.83 9.38
N PHE A 156 -6.81 2.47 9.83
CA PHE A 156 -7.90 2.88 8.97
C PHE A 156 -8.15 4.39 9.09
N LEU A 157 -8.09 5.09 7.95
CA LEU A 157 -8.45 6.50 7.90
C LEU A 157 -9.96 6.63 7.75
N ASP A 158 -10.63 6.83 8.88
CA ASP A 158 -12.07 7.07 8.94
C ASP A 158 -12.35 8.55 8.65
N VAL A 159 -12.61 8.85 7.38
CA VAL A 159 -12.96 10.19 6.89
C VAL A 159 -14.34 10.12 6.25
N PRO A 160 -15.27 11.06 6.58
CA PRO A 160 -16.58 11.08 5.98
C PRO A 160 -16.51 11.12 4.43
N ILE A 161 -17.30 10.28 3.77
CA ILE A 161 -17.30 10.16 2.29
C ILE A 161 -17.52 11.52 1.61
N ALA A 162 -18.38 12.38 2.19
CA ALA A 162 -18.61 13.73 1.67
C ALA A 162 -17.34 14.61 1.71
N GLU A 163 -16.39 14.33 2.58
CA GLU A 163 -15.10 15.02 2.63
C GLU A 163 -14.10 14.40 1.64
N CYS A 164 -14.09 13.07 1.50
CA CYS A 164 -13.27 12.38 0.52
C CYS A 164 -13.59 12.83 -0.92
N ASN A 165 -14.88 13.03 -1.25
CA ASN A 165 -15.32 13.46 -2.57
C ASN A 165 -15.02 14.93 -2.90
N ARG A 166 -14.55 15.73 -1.94
CA ARG A 166 -14.18 17.15 -2.16
C ARG A 166 -12.70 17.34 -2.48
N ARG A 167 -11.93 16.29 -2.38
CA ARG A 167 -10.49 16.28 -2.63
C ARG A 167 -10.18 15.63 -3.97
#